data_ae40c450807ed057617ee34af37c055a
#
_entry.id   ae40c450807ed057617ee34af37c055a
#
_cell.length_a   1.000
_cell.length_b   1.000
_cell.length_c   1.000
_cell.angle_alpha   90.00
_cell.angle_beta   90.00
_cell.angle_gamma   90.00
#
_symmetry.space_group_name_H-M   'P 1'
#
loop_
_entity.id
_entity.type
_entity.pdbx_description
1 polymer ?
#
loop_
_entity_poly.entity_id
_entity_poly.type
_entity_poly.pdbx_seq_one_letter_code
_entity_poly.pdbx_strand_id
1 'polypeptide(L)'
;GPRPHAPRHRRRTLDNQRATVHADSVPSLVHRLENKPIDIPRVLLPALEGCVIQIQTRINGRRVRRTKQIVEIVGIDPNSMEVITNEVFRWDVSSDDFIFSGKSYVLEKIMVKINYSQDEMRRELRTRKRIMEWLVLNDIRKADQVSQIITEYYVRPNEVLARVDGLR
;
A
#
# COMPACT_ATOMS: atom_id res chain seq x y z
N GLY A 1 -21.39 38.07 29.71
CA GLY A 1 -21.56 36.64 29.73
C GLY A 1 -20.60 35.95 28.77
N PRO A 2 -20.03 34.77 29.09
CA PRO A 2 -19.07 34.08 28.23
C PRO A 2 -19.77 33.52 27.00
N ARG A 3 -19.13 33.66 25.82
CA ARG A 3 -19.63 33.12 24.55
C ARG A 3 -19.54 31.57 24.54
N PRO A 4 -20.55 30.85 24.03
CA PRO A 4 -20.51 29.42 23.95
C PRO A 4 -19.44 28.97 22.94
N HIS A 5 -18.56 28.07 23.37
CA HIS A 5 -17.60 27.37 22.50
C HIS A 5 -18.36 26.51 21.47
N ALA A 6 -18.20 26.85 20.21
CA ALA A 6 -18.64 25.99 19.11
C ALA A 6 -17.91 24.62 19.20
N PRO A 7 -18.60 23.49 18.98
CA PRO A 7 -17.97 22.20 19.00
C PRO A 7 -16.94 22.12 17.85
N ARG A 8 -15.68 21.87 18.21
CA ARG A 8 -14.65 21.55 17.24
C ARG A 8 -15.09 20.27 16.53
N HIS A 9 -15.59 20.40 15.31
CA HIS A 9 -15.74 19.26 14.42
C HIS A 9 -14.36 18.60 14.28
N ARG A 10 -14.13 17.51 14.99
CA ARG A 10 -13.07 16.56 14.69
C ARG A 10 -13.29 16.16 13.22
N ARG A 11 -12.47 16.68 12.31
CA ARG A 11 -12.34 16.08 10.98
C ARG A 11 -11.98 14.63 11.25
N ARG A 12 -12.89 13.70 10.97
CA ARG A 12 -12.56 12.30 10.83
C ARG A 12 -11.57 12.24 9.68
N THR A 13 -10.28 12.24 10.00
CA THR A 13 -9.29 11.70 9.12
C THR A 13 -9.78 10.29 8.84
N LEU A 14 -9.89 9.93 7.56
CA LEU A 14 -10.08 8.55 7.15
C LEU A 14 -8.82 7.84 7.62
N ASP A 15 -8.87 7.27 8.82
CA ASP A 15 -7.78 6.47 9.36
C ASP A 15 -7.65 5.26 8.43
N ASN A 16 -6.56 5.22 7.65
CA ASN A 16 -6.19 4.06 6.88
C ASN A 16 -5.93 2.93 7.86
N GLN A 17 -6.94 2.10 8.08
CA GLN A 17 -6.82 0.96 8.98
C GLN A 17 -5.98 -0.11 8.31
N ARG A 18 -5.01 -0.62 9.05
CA ARG A 18 -4.12 -1.70 8.62
C ARG A 18 -4.15 -2.80 9.66
N ALA A 19 -4.18 -4.04 9.19
CA ALA A 19 -4.10 -5.22 10.04
C ALA A 19 -3.16 -6.25 9.42
N THR A 20 -2.61 -7.13 10.25
CA THR A 20 -1.83 -8.28 9.80
C THR A 20 -2.59 -9.55 10.10
N VAL A 21 -2.63 -10.45 9.12
CA VAL A 21 -3.28 -11.76 9.23
C VAL A 21 -2.33 -12.84 8.71
N HIS A 22 -2.29 -13.99 9.38
CA HIS A 22 -1.54 -15.14 8.88
C HIS A 22 -2.32 -15.80 7.75
N ALA A 23 -1.96 -15.50 6.51
CA ALA A 23 -2.49 -16.10 5.30
C ALA A 23 -1.40 -16.06 4.22
N ASP A 24 -1.34 -17.06 3.35
CA ASP A 24 -0.35 -17.19 2.28
C ASP A 24 -0.92 -16.84 0.90
N SER A 25 -2.23 -16.61 0.84
CA SER A 25 -2.98 -16.32 -0.37
C SER A 25 -4.27 -15.57 -0.07
N VAL A 26 -4.87 -14.94 -1.10
CA VAL A 26 -6.16 -14.27 -0.94
C VAL A 26 -7.28 -15.24 -0.57
N PRO A 27 -7.41 -16.42 -1.19
CA PRO A 27 -8.41 -17.41 -0.76
C PRO A 27 -8.25 -17.83 0.70
N SER A 28 -7.01 -18.05 1.16
CA SER A 28 -6.71 -18.38 2.56
C SER A 28 -7.09 -17.23 3.51
N LEU A 29 -6.84 -15.98 3.10
CA LEU A 29 -7.24 -14.79 3.84
C LEU A 29 -8.77 -14.71 3.96
N VAL A 30 -9.49 -14.83 2.84
CA VAL A 30 -10.96 -14.80 2.79
C VAL A 30 -11.53 -15.86 3.71
N HIS A 31 -11.09 -17.11 3.55
CA HIS A 31 -11.54 -18.24 4.39
C HIS A 31 -11.32 -17.96 5.89
N ARG A 32 -10.18 -17.35 6.25
CA ARG A 32 -9.88 -17.02 7.64
C ARG A 32 -10.75 -15.89 8.19
N LEU A 33 -11.07 -14.90 7.39
CA LEU A 33 -11.94 -13.79 7.79
C LEU A 33 -13.40 -14.22 7.97
N GLU A 34 -13.87 -15.14 7.13
CA GLU A 34 -15.25 -15.65 7.17
C GLU A 34 -15.51 -16.65 8.30
N ASN A 35 -14.45 -17.33 8.76
CA ASN A 35 -14.61 -18.33 9.80
C ASN A 35 -14.43 -17.75 11.21
N LYS A 36 -15.02 -18.47 12.19
CA LYS A 36 -14.82 -18.14 13.61
C LYS A 36 -13.33 -18.24 13.99
N PRO A 37 -12.83 -17.36 14.85
CA PRO A 37 -13.58 -16.39 15.69
C PRO A 37 -13.85 -15.04 15.02
N ILE A 38 -13.36 -14.78 13.79
CA ILE A 38 -13.47 -13.47 13.13
C ILE A 38 -14.87 -13.21 12.58
N ASP A 39 -15.43 -14.19 11.84
CA ASP A 39 -16.83 -14.26 11.39
C ASP A 39 -17.31 -13.01 10.60
N ILE A 40 -16.48 -12.54 9.66
CA ILE A 40 -16.82 -11.39 8.82
C ILE A 40 -17.65 -11.88 7.62
N PRO A 41 -18.86 -11.34 7.41
CA PRO A 41 -19.66 -11.64 6.23
C PRO A 41 -18.91 -11.26 4.93
N ARG A 42 -18.96 -12.16 3.93
CA ARG A 42 -18.26 -11.98 2.63
C ARG A 42 -18.58 -10.64 1.97
N VAL A 43 -19.81 -10.17 2.08
CA VAL A 43 -20.26 -8.88 1.52
C VAL A 43 -19.51 -7.67 2.05
N LEU A 44 -18.80 -7.79 3.17
CA LEU A 44 -17.98 -6.74 3.76
C LEU A 44 -16.53 -6.78 3.29
N LEU A 45 -16.07 -7.85 2.64
CA LEU A 45 -14.68 -7.99 2.19
C LEU A 45 -14.22 -6.89 1.21
N PRO A 46 -15.07 -6.32 0.33
CA PRO A 46 -14.66 -5.20 -0.52
C PRO A 46 -14.32 -3.91 0.23
N ALA A 47 -14.65 -3.81 1.53
CA ALA A 47 -14.16 -2.71 2.38
C ALA A 47 -12.64 -2.81 2.61
N LEU A 48 -12.05 -4.01 2.43
CA LEU A 48 -10.62 -4.23 2.38
C LEU A 48 -10.13 -3.92 0.97
N GLU A 49 -9.61 -2.71 0.74
CA GLU A 49 -9.22 -2.26 -0.60
C GLU A 49 -8.08 -3.08 -1.22
N GLY A 50 -7.19 -3.65 -0.40
CA GLY A 50 -6.13 -4.51 -0.89
C GLY A 50 -5.34 -5.22 0.19
N CYS A 51 -4.57 -6.19 -0.24
CA CYS A 51 -3.68 -6.95 0.63
C CYS A 51 -2.28 -7.10 0.03
N VAL A 52 -1.29 -7.05 0.92
CA VAL A 52 0.12 -7.30 0.62
C VAL A 52 0.48 -8.66 1.19
N ILE A 53 0.73 -9.63 0.33
CA ILE A 53 1.09 -10.98 0.73
C ILE A 53 2.60 -11.08 0.83
N GLN A 54 3.08 -11.37 2.03
CA GLN A 54 4.50 -11.53 2.30
C GLN A 54 4.85 -13.00 2.52
N ILE A 55 6.00 -13.40 1.99
CA ILE A 55 6.53 -14.74 2.18
C ILE A 55 7.95 -14.72 2.75
N GLN A 56 8.29 -15.79 3.41
CA GLN A 56 9.66 -16.14 3.73
C GLN A 56 10.10 -17.27 2.80
N THR A 57 11.21 -17.07 2.10
CA THR A 57 11.75 -18.02 1.13
C THR A 57 13.28 -18.09 1.24
N ARG A 58 13.90 -18.85 0.34
CA ARG A 58 15.36 -18.90 0.22
C ARG A 58 15.77 -18.48 -1.19
N ILE A 59 16.74 -17.58 -1.26
CA ILE A 59 17.43 -17.20 -2.50
C ILE A 59 18.91 -17.48 -2.29
N ASN A 60 19.51 -18.25 -3.18
CA ASN A 60 20.92 -18.63 -3.09
C ASN A 60 21.30 -19.21 -1.71
N GLY A 61 20.43 -20.05 -1.15
CA GLY A 61 20.61 -20.68 0.16
C GLY A 61 20.33 -19.79 1.38
N ARG A 62 20.17 -18.49 1.21
CA ARG A 62 19.89 -17.53 2.29
C ARG A 62 18.40 -17.35 2.50
N ARG A 63 17.96 -17.32 3.76
CA ARG A 63 16.57 -16.98 4.10
C ARG A 63 16.34 -15.49 3.84
N VAL A 64 15.31 -15.19 3.05
CA VAL A 64 14.88 -13.83 2.72
C VAL A 64 13.38 -13.68 2.92
N ARG A 65 12.94 -12.45 3.12
CA ARG A 65 11.52 -12.08 3.10
C ARG A 65 11.26 -11.26 1.85
N ARG A 66 10.16 -11.58 1.17
CA ARG A 66 9.70 -10.85 -0.02
C ARG A 66 8.21 -10.59 0.06
N THR A 67 7.79 -9.49 -0.52
CA THR A 67 6.39 -9.31 -0.90
C THR A 67 6.12 -10.22 -2.08
N LYS A 68 5.29 -11.25 -1.91
CA LYS A 68 4.94 -12.19 -2.99
C LYS A 68 4.09 -11.51 -4.04
N GLN A 69 3.06 -10.80 -3.58
CA GLN A 69 2.13 -10.08 -4.45
C GLN A 69 1.40 -8.98 -3.70
N ILE A 70 0.91 -8.00 -4.45
CA ILE A 70 -0.03 -6.98 -4.00
C ILE A 70 -1.31 -7.19 -4.79
N VAL A 71 -2.41 -7.42 -4.09
CA VAL A 71 -3.71 -7.74 -4.68
C VAL A 71 -4.76 -6.78 -4.16
N GLU A 72 -5.55 -6.21 -5.07
CA GLU A 72 -6.71 -5.40 -4.75
C GLU A 72 -7.97 -6.26 -4.69
N ILE A 73 -8.86 -5.96 -3.76
CA ILE A 73 -10.19 -6.54 -3.70
C ILE A 73 -11.15 -5.58 -4.40
N VAL A 74 -11.63 -6.00 -5.57
CA VAL A 74 -12.43 -5.15 -6.47
C VAL A 74 -13.91 -5.20 -6.14
N GLY A 75 -14.40 -6.38 -5.74
CA GLY A 75 -15.80 -6.61 -5.46
C GLY A 75 -16.12 -8.07 -5.21
N ILE A 76 -17.40 -8.38 -5.32
CA ILE A 76 -17.94 -9.73 -5.25
C ILE A 76 -18.78 -9.98 -6.49
N ASP A 77 -18.57 -11.11 -7.14
CA ASP A 77 -19.42 -11.54 -8.24
C ASP A 77 -20.84 -11.84 -7.72
N PRO A 78 -21.86 -11.20 -8.28
CA PRO A 78 -23.24 -11.35 -7.78
C PRO A 78 -23.84 -12.75 -8.02
N ASN A 79 -23.31 -13.52 -8.97
CA ASN A 79 -23.81 -14.84 -9.30
C ASN A 79 -23.09 -15.96 -8.54
N SER A 80 -21.76 -15.92 -8.55
CA SER A 80 -20.95 -16.95 -7.86
C SER A 80 -20.65 -16.63 -6.41
N MET A 81 -20.85 -15.36 -5.99
CA MET A 81 -20.45 -14.85 -4.68
C MET A 81 -18.92 -14.93 -4.44
N GLU A 82 -18.15 -15.10 -5.49
CA GLU A 82 -16.67 -15.11 -5.40
C GLU A 82 -16.11 -13.71 -5.28
N VAL A 83 -15.00 -13.60 -4.56
CA VAL A 83 -14.27 -12.32 -4.40
C VAL A 83 -13.51 -12.03 -5.69
N ILE A 84 -13.86 -10.92 -6.35
CA ILE A 84 -13.17 -10.42 -7.54
C ILE A 84 -11.90 -9.68 -7.08
N THR A 85 -10.76 -10.10 -7.60
CA THR A 85 -9.46 -9.55 -7.25
C THR A 85 -8.70 -9.06 -8.47
N ASN A 86 -7.78 -8.11 -8.25
CA ASN A 86 -6.82 -7.64 -9.26
C ASN A 86 -5.40 -7.74 -8.67
N GLU A 87 -4.56 -8.58 -9.27
CA GLU A 87 -3.15 -8.63 -8.92
C GLU A 87 -2.45 -7.41 -9.52
N VAL A 88 -1.98 -6.50 -8.68
CA VAL A 88 -1.31 -5.27 -9.11
C VAL A 88 0.17 -5.48 -9.32
N PHE A 89 0.82 -6.14 -8.36
CA PHE A 89 2.23 -6.50 -8.42
C PHE A 89 2.44 -7.95 -8.03
N ARG A 90 3.35 -8.60 -8.74
CA ARG A 90 3.82 -9.94 -8.45
C ARG A 90 5.35 -9.96 -8.42
N TRP A 91 5.91 -10.62 -7.43
CA TRP A 91 7.33 -10.88 -7.36
C TRP A 91 7.73 -11.98 -8.35
N ASP A 92 8.71 -11.68 -9.17
CA ASP A 92 9.36 -12.67 -10.03
C ASP A 92 10.58 -13.26 -9.32
N VAL A 93 10.52 -14.55 -9.05
CA VAL A 93 11.58 -15.28 -8.34
C VAL A 93 12.87 -15.32 -9.15
N SER A 94 12.79 -15.33 -10.48
CA SER A 94 13.94 -15.51 -11.37
C SER A 94 14.82 -14.26 -11.43
N SER A 95 14.22 -13.10 -11.45
CA SER A 95 14.90 -11.80 -11.52
C SER A 95 15.04 -11.11 -10.16
N ASP A 96 14.38 -11.62 -9.11
CA ASP A 96 14.21 -10.98 -7.79
C ASP A 96 13.65 -9.56 -7.91
N ASP A 97 12.77 -9.31 -8.88
CA ASP A 97 12.14 -8.02 -9.16
C ASP A 97 10.62 -8.14 -9.15
N PHE A 98 9.91 -7.04 -9.35
CA PHE A 98 8.45 -6.97 -9.34
C PHE A 98 7.89 -6.68 -10.73
N ILE A 99 6.90 -7.47 -11.13
CA ILE A 99 6.13 -7.27 -12.35
C ILE A 99 4.85 -6.51 -11.99
N PHE A 100 4.65 -5.36 -12.61
CA PHE A 100 3.40 -4.60 -12.54
C PHE A 100 2.43 -5.09 -13.61
N SER A 101 1.18 -5.37 -13.23
CA SER A 101 0.14 -5.86 -14.15
C SER A 101 -0.34 -4.84 -15.20
N GLY A 102 0.02 -3.56 -14.98
CA GLY A 102 -0.44 -2.45 -15.83
C GLY A 102 -1.71 -1.77 -15.34
N LYS A 103 -2.43 -2.35 -14.36
CA LYS A 103 -3.70 -1.81 -13.85
C LYS A 103 -3.77 -1.83 -12.32
N SER A 104 -4.31 -0.75 -11.74
CA SER A 104 -4.63 -0.65 -10.32
C SER A 104 -5.87 0.20 -10.12
N TYR A 105 -6.92 -0.39 -9.61
CA TYR A 105 -8.19 0.31 -9.30
C TYR A 105 -8.03 1.30 -8.14
N VAL A 106 -7.15 1.00 -7.18
CA VAL A 106 -6.85 1.92 -6.07
C VAL A 106 -6.14 3.16 -6.58
N LEU A 107 -5.14 3.01 -7.47
CA LEU A 107 -4.47 4.16 -8.09
C LEU A 107 -5.43 4.98 -8.95
N GLU A 108 -6.33 4.34 -9.69
CA GLU A 108 -7.38 5.03 -10.47
C GLU A 108 -8.28 5.89 -9.55
N LYS A 109 -8.74 5.33 -8.43
CA LYS A 109 -9.52 6.08 -7.42
C LYS A 109 -8.74 7.27 -6.85
N ILE A 110 -7.44 7.07 -6.56
CA ILE A 110 -6.57 8.13 -6.05
C ILE A 110 -6.41 9.23 -7.11
N MET A 111 -6.12 8.88 -8.36
CA MET A 111 -5.97 9.84 -9.46
C MET A 111 -7.20 10.75 -9.58
N VAL A 112 -8.41 10.17 -9.56
CA VAL A 112 -9.65 10.95 -9.58
C VAL A 112 -9.76 11.89 -8.37
N LYS A 113 -9.43 11.39 -7.18
CA LYS A 113 -9.54 12.16 -5.93
C LYS A 113 -8.61 13.37 -5.86
N ILE A 114 -7.40 13.26 -6.41
CA ILE A 114 -6.38 14.30 -6.39
C ILE A 114 -6.23 15.03 -7.74
N ASN A 115 -7.08 14.69 -8.71
CA ASN A 115 -7.07 15.23 -10.08
C ASN A 115 -5.72 15.06 -10.79
N TYR A 116 -5.15 13.85 -10.70
CA TYR A 116 -3.92 13.48 -11.40
C TYR A 116 -4.23 12.76 -12.71
N SER A 117 -3.49 13.11 -13.76
CA SER A 117 -3.40 12.30 -14.97
C SER A 117 -2.59 11.01 -14.73
N GLN A 118 -2.67 10.06 -15.65
CA GLN A 118 -1.86 8.84 -15.59
C GLN A 118 -0.35 9.14 -15.57
N ASP A 119 0.08 10.14 -16.34
CA ASP A 119 1.50 10.51 -16.40
C ASP A 119 1.99 11.17 -15.11
N GLU A 120 1.16 11.97 -14.46
CA GLU A 120 1.45 12.54 -13.15
C GLU A 120 1.57 11.44 -12.09
N MET A 121 0.64 10.49 -12.09
CA MET A 121 0.71 9.35 -11.17
C MET A 121 1.97 8.51 -11.42
N ARG A 122 2.32 8.23 -12.67
CA ARG A 122 3.55 7.50 -13.00
C ARG A 122 4.81 8.25 -12.56
N ARG A 123 4.84 9.58 -12.71
CA ARG A 123 5.96 10.41 -12.22
C ARG A 123 6.04 10.33 -10.70
N GLU A 124 4.93 10.48 -10.00
CA GLU A 124 4.87 10.40 -8.55
C GLU A 124 5.39 9.04 -8.02
N LEU A 125 4.94 7.94 -8.61
CA LEU A 125 5.40 6.61 -8.22
C LEU A 125 6.90 6.42 -8.47
N ARG A 126 7.42 6.90 -9.60
CA ARG A 126 8.87 6.89 -9.88
C ARG A 126 9.65 7.73 -8.88
N THR A 127 9.14 8.88 -8.51
CA THR A 127 9.74 9.77 -7.51
C THR A 127 9.82 9.09 -6.16
N ARG A 128 8.75 8.46 -5.70
CA ARG A 128 8.74 7.69 -4.45
C ARG A 128 9.72 6.51 -4.50
N LYS A 129 9.76 5.80 -5.62
CA LYS A 129 10.75 4.72 -5.81
C LYS A 129 12.18 5.25 -5.65
N ARG A 130 12.54 6.36 -6.30
CA ARG A 130 13.87 7.00 -6.16
C ARG A 130 14.20 7.36 -4.71
N ILE A 131 13.24 7.92 -3.97
CA ILE A 131 13.44 8.25 -2.55
C ILE A 131 13.73 6.97 -1.75
N MET A 132 12.97 5.90 -1.98
CA MET A 132 13.19 4.63 -1.29
C MET A 132 14.55 4.00 -1.64
N GLU A 133 14.96 4.04 -2.90
CA GLU A 133 16.28 3.61 -3.36
C GLU A 133 17.39 4.43 -2.70
N TRP A 134 17.24 5.76 -2.63
CA TRP A 134 18.16 6.63 -1.95
C TRP A 134 18.29 6.32 -0.45
N LEU A 135 17.19 6.03 0.24
CA LEU A 135 17.21 5.61 1.64
C LEU A 135 18.05 4.32 1.82
N VAL A 136 17.87 3.36 0.91
CA VAL A 136 18.63 2.09 0.94
C VAL A 136 20.12 2.34 0.69
N LEU A 137 20.46 3.14 -0.31
CA LEU A 137 21.85 3.47 -0.67
C LEU A 137 22.59 4.19 0.45
N ASN A 138 21.89 5.02 1.23
CA ASN A 138 22.46 5.76 2.35
C ASN A 138 22.33 5.01 3.70
N ASP A 139 21.93 3.73 3.67
CA ASP A 139 21.73 2.88 4.86
C ASP A 139 20.76 3.47 5.91
N ILE A 140 19.79 4.27 5.48
CA ILE A 140 18.75 4.85 6.33
C ILE A 140 17.66 3.80 6.54
N ARG A 141 17.75 3.06 7.66
CA ARG A 141 16.88 1.89 7.93
C ARG A 141 16.04 2.02 9.19
N LYS A 142 16.35 2.98 10.06
CA LYS A 142 15.58 3.20 11.29
C LYS A 142 14.22 3.77 10.97
N ALA A 143 13.17 3.22 11.58
CA ALA A 143 11.79 3.58 11.30
C ALA A 143 11.49 5.07 11.50
N ASP A 144 12.07 5.69 12.52
CA ASP A 144 11.95 7.13 12.81
C ASP A 144 12.55 7.98 11.69
N GLN A 145 13.76 7.65 11.24
CA GLN A 145 14.44 8.36 10.16
C GLN A 145 13.68 8.22 8.82
N VAL A 146 13.25 7.00 8.48
CA VAL A 146 12.44 6.75 7.28
C VAL A 146 11.13 7.53 7.34
N SER A 147 10.43 7.48 8.48
CA SER A 147 9.18 8.21 8.69
C SER A 147 9.36 9.72 8.57
N GLN A 148 10.47 10.25 9.09
CA GLN A 148 10.81 11.67 8.98
C GLN A 148 10.96 12.09 7.52
N ILE A 149 11.73 11.36 6.71
CA ILE A 149 11.93 11.67 5.28
C ILE A 149 10.62 11.58 4.50
N ILE A 150 9.80 10.55 4.77
CA ILE A 150 8.49 10.42 4.13
C ILE A 150 7.60 11.62 4.48
N THR A 151 7.53 12.01 5.76
CA THR A 151 6.73 13.15 6.20
C THR A 151 7.23 14.45 5.58
N GLU A 152 8.54 14.64 5.54
CA GLU A 152 9.17 15.81 4.94
C GLU A 152 8.88 15.90 3.43
N TYR A 153 8.87 14.77 2.72
CA TYR A 153 8.48 14.72 1.31
C TYR A 153 7.06 15.23 1.06
N TYR A 154 6.11 14.94 1.96
CA TYR A 154 4.74 15.48 1.83
C TYR A 154 4.65 16.98 2.06
N VAL A 155 5.51 17.55 2.90
CA VAL A 155 5.47 18.98 3.26
C VAL A 155 6.37 19.82 2.36
N ARG A 156 7.55 19.31 2.04
CA ARG A 156 8.61 20.01 1.31
C ARG A 156 9.27 19.09 0.27
N PRO A 157 8.54 18.67 -0.78
CA PRO A 157 9.03 17.68 -1.73
C PRO A 157 10.35 18.10 -2.40
N ASN A 158 10.50 19.38 -2.76
CA ASN A 158 11.68 19.86 -3.46
C ASN A 158 12.97 19.76 -2.61
N GLU A 159 12.87 19.95 -1.29
CA GLU A 159 14.03 19.84 -0.40
C GLU A 159 14.50 18.37 -0.30
N VAL A 160 13.55 17.43 -0.24
CA VAL A 160 13.87 15.99 -0.22
C VAL A 160 14.47 15.57 -1.57
N LEU A 161 13.88 16.03 -2.67
CA LEU A 161 14.39 15.70 -4.01
C LEU A 161 15.78 16.28 -4.27
N ALA A 162 16.06 17.49 -3.81
CA ALA A 162 17.41 18.07 -3.90
C ALA A 162 18.47 17.20 -3.19
N ARG A 163 18.13 16.65 -2.03
CA ARG A 163 19.02 15.70 -1.32
C ARG A 163 19.17 14.38 -2.06
N VAL A 164 18.08 13.84 -2.59
CA VAL A 164 18.08 12.59 -3.37
C VAL A 164 18.89 12.72 -4.65
N ASP A 165 18.86 13.88 -5.30
CA ASP A 165 19.59 14.19 -6.53
C ASP A 165 21.04 14.65 -6.30
N GLY A 166 21.46 14.74 -5.04
CA GLY A 166 22.81 15.21 -4.69
C GLY A 166 23.03 16.70 -4.94
N LEU A 167 21.97 17.47 -5.13
CA LEU A 167 22.00 18.91 -5.26
C LEU A 167 22.11 19.52 -3.85
N ARG A 168 23.21 20.21 -3.56
CA ARG A 168 23.42 20.96 -2.32
C ARG A 168 22.95 22.40 -2.44
#